data_0ef5cedc9795a4bb61912a4b0a01b288
#
_entry.id   0ef5cedc9795a4bb61912a4b0a01b288
#
_cell.length_a   1.000
_cell.length_b   1.000
_cell.length_c   1.000
_cell.angle_alpha   90.00
_cell.angle_beta   90.00
_cell.angle_gamma   90.00
#
_symmetry.space_group_name_H-M   'P 1'
#
loop_
_entity.id
_entity.type
_entity.pdbx_description
1 polymer ?
#
loop_
_entity_poly.entity_id
_entity_poly.type
_entity_poly.pdbx_seq_one_letter_code
_entity_poly.pdbx_strand_id
1 'polypeptide(L)'
;MHLVEQYALSCGVKIDRPSIETSYFPVVPDKYITLHASNRIQSKTYDYYNDVMDLLHPYLEAENIKVVQIGSKDEQKIGRCTHHQGQTTVRQAAYIIKNSMLHFGTDSFSTHVASGFDKKIVNLYSTLYKECCGP
;
A
#
# COMPACT_ATOMS: atom_id res chain seq x y z
N MET A 1 -9.74 16.81 -13.95
CA MET A 1 -10.26 15.46 -14.34
C MET A 1 -9.22 14.43 -13.93
N HIS A 2 -9.64 13.39 -13.28
CA HIS A 2 -8.75 12.30 -12.86
C HIS A 2 -8.24 11.49 -14.07
N LEU A 3 -7.00 11.02 -14.02
CA LEU A 3 -6.36 10.31 -15.14
C LEU A 3 -7.16 9.07 -15.60
N VAL A 4 -7.73 8.33 -14.65
CA VAL A 4 -8.56 7.14 -14.94
C VAL A 4 -9.83 7.52 -15.70
N GLU A 5 -10.44 8.66 -15.39
CA GLU A 5 -11.63 9.17 -16.12
C GLU A 5 -11.27 9.54 -17.56
N GLN A 6 -10.10 10.14 -17.77
CA GLN A 6 -9.61 10.46 -19.13
C GLN A 6 -9.43 9.20 -19.97
N TYR A 7 -8.83 8.16 -19.39
CA TYR A 7 -8.69 6.87 -20.09
C TYR A 7 -10.04 6.23 -20.40
N ALA A 8 -10.95 6.24 -19.45
CA ALA A 8 -12.28 5.70 -19.66
C ALA A 8 -13.05 6.41 -20.79
N LEU A 9 -13.01 7.75 -20.80
CA LEU A 9 -13.60 8.55 -21.88
C LEU A 9 -12.96 8.25 -23.24
N SER A 10 -11.65 8.09 -23.31
CA SER A 10 -10.93 7.74 -24.55
C SER A 10 -11.31 6.35 -25.06
N CYS A 11 -11.70 5.44 -24.18
CA CYS A 11 -12.15 4.09 -24.53
C CYS A 11 -13.67 4.01 -24.77
N GLY A 12 -14.39 5.10 -24.57
CA GLY A 12 -15.87 5.11 -24.70
C GLY A 12 -16.60 4.32 -23.62
N VAL A 13 -15.97 4.17 -22.44
CA VAL A 13 -16.54 3.42 -21.31
C VAL A 13 -16.77 4.35 -20.11
N LYS A 14 -17.75 4.01 -19.29
CA LYS A 14 -17.97 4.64 -18.01
C LYS A 14 -17.28 3.79 -16.93
N ILE A 15 -16.46 4.42 -16.11
CA ILE A 15 -15.84 3.74 -14.96
C ILE A 15 -16.81 3.68 -13.78
N ASP A 16 -16.69 2.61 -13.03
CA ASP A 16 -17.39 2.38 -11.79
C ASP A 16 -16.38 1.87 -10.74
N ARG A 17 -16.88 1.43 -9.60
CA ARG A 17 -16.05 0.91 -8.51
C ARG A 17 -15.20 -0.28 -8.99
N PRO A 18 -13.86 -0.27 -8.74
CA PRO A 18 -12.99 -1.37 -9.16
C PRO A 18 -13.31 -2.66 -8.41
N SER A 19 -13.27 -3.78 -9.11
CA SER A 19 -13.31 -5.12 -8.54
C SER A 19 -11.90 -5.69 -8.51
N ILE A 20 -11.43 -6.10 -7.33
CA ILE A 20 -10.09 -6.62 -7.13
C ILE A 20 -10.17 -8.06 -6.65
N GLU A 21 -9.61 -8.97 -7.45
CA GLU A 21 -9.48 -10.37 -7.08
C GLU A 21 -8.34 -10.57 -6.08
N THR A 22 -8.58 -11.40 -5.07
CA THR A 22 -7.61 -11.76 -4.06
C THR A 22 -7.34 -13.26 -4.04
N SER A 23 -6.14 -13.64 -3.62
CA SER A 23 -5.77 -15.02 -3.30
C SER A 23 -5.28 -15.09 -1.85
N TYR A 24 -5.65 -16.14 -1.16
CA TYR A 24 -5.29 -16.33 0.25
C TYR A 24 -3.78 -16.30 0.47
N PHE A 25 -3.37 -15.67 1.55
CA PHE A 25 -2.00 -15.71 2.08
C PHE A 25 -2.05 -15.77 3.61
N PRO A 26 -1.30 -16.66 4.25
CA PRO A 26 -1.29 -16.79 5.71
C PRO A 26 -0.57 -15.61 6.36
N VAL A 27 -1.33 -14.68 6.90
CA VAL A 27 -0.80 -13.54 7.68
C VAL A 27 -0.95 -13.86 9.16
N VAL A 28 0.16 -13.92 9.89
CA VAL A 28 0.17 -14.34 11.30
C VAL A 28 -0.47 -13.32 12.25
N PRO A 29 -0.23 -12.00 12.15
CA PRO A 29 -0.86 -11.06 13.07
C PRO A 29 -2.36 -10.90 12.80
N ASP A 30 -3.17 -10.91 13.85
CA ASP A 30 -4.61 -10.65 13.76
C ASP A 30 -4.93 -9.18 13.51
N LYS A 31 -4.15 -8.27 14.13
CA LYS A 31 -4.25 -6.82 13.98
C LYS A 31 -2.99 -6.28 13.32
N TYR A 32 -3.12 -5.75 12.13
CA TYR A 32 -1.98 -5.18 11.42
C TYR A 32 -2.36 -4.05 10.47
N ILE A 33 -1.35 -3.25 10.17
CA ILE A 33 -1.34 -2.27 9.08
C ILE A 33 -0.33 -2.71 8.04
N THR A 34 -0.52 -2.32 6.79
CA THR A 34 0.39 -2.67 5.69
C THR A 34 1.28 -1.50 5.30
N LEU A 35 2.53 -1.79 4.99
CA LEU A 35 3.51 -0.84 4.48
C LEU A 35 4.04 -1.31 3.13
N HIS A 36 4.07 -0.39 2.15
CA HIS A 36 4.84 -0.54 0.91
C HIS A 36 5.80 0.64 0.79
N ALA A 37 7.07 0.41 1.10
CA ALA A 37 8.05 1.47 1.34
C ALA A 37 8.82 1.91 0.10
N SER A 38 8.78 1.14 -0.97
CA SER A 38 9.64 1.35 -2.14
C SER A 38 8.87 1.68 -3.40
N ASN A 39 9.56 2.38 -4.29
CA ASN A 39 9.11 2.63 -5.65
C ASN A 39 10.32 2.48 -6.59
N ARG A 40 10.10 2.01 -7.82
CA ARG A 40 11.14 1.94 -8.85
C ARG A 40 11.62 3.30 -9.33
N ILE A 41 10.81 4.33 -9.11
CA ILE A 41 11.12 5.71 -9.47
C ILE A 41 11.79 6.37 -8.27
N GLN A 42 13.05 6.78 -8.44
CA GLN A 42 13.85 7.36 -7.36
C GLN A 42 13.20 8.62 -6.76
N SER A 43 12.56 9.46 -7.56
CA SER A 43 11.85 10.65 -7.10
C SER A 43 10.64 10.35 -6.20
N LYS A 44 10.17 9.12 -6.19
CA LYS A 44 9.09 8.63 -5.31
C LYS A 44 9.60 7.85 -4.09
N THR A 45 10.92 7.75 -3.92
CA THR A 45 11.54 7.06 -2.80
C THR A 45 11.58 7.97 -1.57
N TYR A 46 11.25 7.41 -0.41
CA TYR A 46 11.33 8.08 0.88
C TYR A 46 12.23 7.29 1.81
N ASP A 47 13.34 7.90 2.21
CA ASP A 47 14.43 7.19 2.91
C ASP A 47 14.24 7.06 4.43
N TYR A 48 13.21 7.71 5.00
CA TYR A 48 13.03 7.84 6.44
C TYR A 48 11.95 6.91 7.03
N TYR A 49 11.59 5.83 6.35
CA TYR A 49 10.58 4.89 6.88
C TYR A 49 11.03 4.22 8.18
N ASN A 50 12.34 3.99 8.39
CA ASN A 50 12.85 3.46 9.65
C ASN A 50 12.59 4.43 10.81
N ASP A 51 12.81 5.72 10.60
CA ASP A 51 12.55 6.76 11.61
C ASP A 51 11.03 6.85 11.92
N VAL A 52 10.20 6.75 10.89
CA VAL A 52 8.73 6.69 11.06
C VAL A 52 8.33 5.48 11.90
N MET A 53 8.93 4.31 11.62
CA MET A 53 8.64 3.09 12.39
C MET A 53 9.09 3.20 13.84
N ASP A 54 10.22 3.82 14.11
CA ASP A 54 10.69 4.07 15.48
C ASP A 54 9.75 5.02 16.25
N LEU A 55 9.22 6.05 15.59
CA LEU A 55 8.24 6.97 16.18
C LEU A 55 6.88 6.31 16.44
N LEU A 56 6.44 5.44 15.52
CA LEU A 56 5.14 4.76 15.62
C LEU A 56 5.14 3.59 16.60
N HIS A 57 6.29 2.96 16.81
CA HIS A 57 6.41 1.70 17.54
C HIS A 57 5.76 1.71 18.93
N PRO A 58 5.97 2.71 19.81
CA PRO A 58 5.32 2.72 21.12
C PRO A 58 3.79 2.68 21.07
N TYR A 59 3.21 3.40 20.10
CA TYR A 59 1.76 3.46 19.92
C TYR A 59 1.20 2.16 19.36
N LEU A 60 1.89 1.56 18.39
CA LEU A 60 1.49 0.29 17.79
C LEU A 60 1.60 -0.87 18.78
N GLU A 61 2.66 -0.88 19.61
CA GLU A 61 2.81 -1.88 20.67
C GLU A 61 1.70 -1.78 21.72
N ALA A 62 1.35 -0.57 22.17
CA ALA A 62 0.29 -0.35 23.15
C ALA A 62 -1.05 -0.93 22.69
N GLU A 63 -1.33 -0.88 21.36
CA GLU A 63 -2.56 -1.39 20.75
C GLU A 63 -2.44 -2.82 20.20
N ASN A 64 -1.28 -3.45 20.38
CA ASN A 64 -0.94 -4.75 19.79
C ASN A 64 -1.13 -4.81 18.26
N ILE A 65 -0.77 -3.75 17.58
CA ILE A 65 -0.83 -3.65 16.11
C ILE A 65 0.55 -3.94 15.53
N LYS A 66 0.62 -4.83 14.55
CA LYS A 66 1.85 -5.15 13.82
C LYS A 66 1.90 -4.41 12.47
N VAL A 67 3.10 -4.26 11.93
CA VAL A 67 3.28 -3.72 10.58
C VAL A 67 3.76 -4.85 9.66
N VAL A 68 3.04 -5.04 8.57
CA VAL A 68 3.34 -6.03 7.54
C VAL A 68 3.85 -5.30 6.30
N GLN A 69 5.11 -5.50 5.97
CA GLN A 69 5.72 -4.93 4.77
C GLN A 69 5.51 -5.85 3.57
N ILE A 70 4.96 -5.29 2.52
CA ILE A 70 4.79 -5.94 1.20
C ILE A 70 5.70 -5.26 0.18
N GLY A 71 5.90 -5.89 -0.96
CA GLY A 71 6.70 -5.34 -2.05
C GLY A 71 7.51 -6.40 -2.78
N SER A 72 8.44 -5.96 -3.61
CA SER A 72 9.33 -6.83 -4.38
C SER A 72 10.49 -7.33 -3.51
N LYS A 73 11.08 -8.46 -3.93
CA LYS A 73 12.17 -9.13 -3.19
C LYS A 73 13.38 -8.23 -2.90
N ASP A 74 13.69 -7.36 -3.85
CA ASP A 74 14.91 -6.52 -3.79
C ASP A 74 14.70 -5.19 -3.06
N GLU A 75 13.50 -4.95 -2.54
CA GLU A 75 13.19 -3.73 -1.79
C GLU A 75 13.80 -3.77 -0.40
N GLN A 76 14.22 -2.60 0.08
CA GLN A 76 14.77 -2.44 1.42
C GLN A 76 13.78 -2.91 2.49
N LYS A 77 14.25 -3.75 3.39
CA LYS A 77 13.48 -4.15 4.57
C LYS A 77 13.49 -3.03 5.60
N ILE A 78 12.29 -2.61 5.99
CA ILE A 78 12.10 -1.61 7.04
C ILE A 78 12.09 -2.31 8.40
N GLY A 79 12.74 -1.71 9.38
CA GLY A 79 12.79 -2.25 10.73
C GLY A 79 11.41 -2.35 11.40
N ARG A 80 11.29 -3.22 12.40
CA ARG A 80 10.06 -3.43 13.19
C ARG A 80 8.84 -3.90 12.38
N CYS A 81 9.06 -4.48 11.19
CA CYS A 81 8.02 -5.01 10.33
C CYS A 81 8.11 -6.53 10.23
N THR A 82 6.98 -7.17 9.98
CA THR A 82 6.93 -8.52 9.43
C THR A 82 7.11 -8.42 7.92
N HIS A 83 8.09 -9.12 7.35
CA HIS A 83 8.49 -8.95 5.96
C HIS A 83 7.90 -10.04 5.07
N HIS A 84 7.10 -9.65 4.09
CA HIS A 84 6.55 -10.52 3.05
C HIS A 84 6.95 -10.08 1.63
N GLN A 85 7.98 -9.23 1.50
CA GLN A 85 8.50 -8.81 0.20
C GLN A 85 9.00 -10.02 -0.61
N GLY A 86 8.59 -10.10 -1.86
CA GLY A 86 8.95 -11.18 -2.78
C GLY A 86 8.33 -12.55 -2.45
N GLN A 87 7.47 -12.63 -1.45
CA GLN A 87 6.82 -13.88 -1.03
C GLN A 87 5.38 -14.00 -1.54
N THR A 88 4.84 -12.95 -2.13
CA THR A 88 3.43 -12.90 -2.53
C THR A 88 3.29 -12.64 -4.02
N THR A 89 2.23 -13.19 -4.61
CA THR A 89 1.69 -12.70 -5.88
C THR A 89 0.98 -11.36 -5.66
N VAL A 90 0.64 -10.65 -6.74
CA VAL A 90 -0.15 -9.41 -6.66
C VAL A 90 -1.51 -9.65 -5.97
N ARG A 91 -2.18 -10.77 -6.29
CA ARG A 91 -3.46 -11.14 -5.68
C ARG A 91 -3.34 -11.48 -4.19
N GLN A 92 -2.23 -12.09 -3.78
CA GLN A 92 -1.92 -12.36 -2.38
C GLN A 92 -1.59 -11.05 -1.62
N ALA A 93 -0.83 -10.15 -2.22
CA ALA A 93 -0.60 -8.82 -1.64
C ALA A 93 -1.92 -8.04 -1.48
N ALA A 94 -2.82 -8.15 -2.45
CA ALA A 94 -4.17 -7.58 -2.36
C ALA A 94 -4.98 -8.19 -1.20
N TYR A 95 -4.86 -9.50 -0.96
CA TYR A 95 -5.47 -10.15 0.21
C TYR A 95 -4.94 -9.60 1.53
N ILE A 96 -3.62 -9.42 1.64
CA ILE A 96 -2.99 -8.84 2.84
C ILE A 96 -3.52 -7.42 3.08
N ILE A 97 -3.58 -6.58 2.04
CA ILE A 97 -4.11 -5.22 2.13
C ILE A 97 -5.59 -5.23 2.53
N LYS A 98 -6.40 -6.08 1.91
CA LYS A 98 -7.84 -6.20 2.19
C LYS A 98 -8.12 -6.45 3.66
N ASN A 99 -7.32 -7.27 4.33
CA ASN A 99 -7.51 -7.66 5.72
C ASN A 99 -6.75 -6.76 6.72
N SER A 100 -6.01 -5.76 6.25
CA SER A 100 -5.34 -4.79 7.11
C SER A 100 -6.30 -3.74 7.66
N MET A 101 -5.89 -3.06 8.71
CA MET A 101 -6.63 -1.93 9.29
C MET A 101 -6.41 -0.63 8.50
N LEU A 102 -5.20 -0.47 7.94
CA LEU A 102 -4.74 0.72 7.23
C LEU A 102 -3.59 0.32 6.30
N HIS A 103 -3.46 1.03 5.19
CA HIS A 103 -2.29 0.95 4.32
C HIS A 103 -1.52 2.27 4.33
N PHE A 104 -0.19 2.22 4.42
CA PHE A 104 0.64 3.40 4.24
C PHE A 104 1.87 3.09 3.39
N GLY A 105 2.39 4.12 2.73
CA GLY A 105 3.55 3.96 1.89
C GLY A 105 3.70 5.01 0.81
N THR A 106 4.55 4.73 -0.14
CA THR A 106 4.75 5.55 -1.34
C THR A 106 3.65 5.32 -2.36
N ASP A 107 3.41 6.32 -3.20
CA ASP A 107 2.47 6.23 -4.33
C ASP A 107 2.85 5.08 -5.29
N SER A 108 2.06 4.01 -5.26
CA SER A 108 2.27 2.77 -6.02
C SER A 108 0.97 1.98 -6.19
N PHE A 109 1.04 0.81 -6.83
CA PHE A 109 -0.11 -0.07 -7.04
C PHE A 109 -0.86 -0.41 -5.74
N SER A 110 -0.14 -0.58 -4.65
CA SER A 110 -0.72 -0.96 -3.35
C SER A 110 -1.69 0.08 -2.79
N THR A 111 -1.43 1.36 -3.05
CA THR A 111 -2.34 2.45 -2.69
C THR A 111 -3.66 2.34 -3.44
N HIS A 112 -3.62 2.05 -4.74
CA HIS A 112 -4.83 1.86 -5.55
C HIS A 112 -5.61 0.60 -5.14
N VAL A 113 -4.90 -0.47 -4.78
CA VAL A 113 -5.52 -1.69 -4.24
C VAL A 113 -6.23 -1.38 -2.92
N ALA A 114 -5.58 -0.66 -2.01
CA ALA A 114 -6.15 -0.26 -0.73
C ALA A 114 -7.42 0.59 -0.92
N SER A 115 -7.39 1.52 -1.87
CA SER A 115 -8.56 2.33 -2.24
C SER A 115 -9.70 1.47 -2.76
N GLY A 116 -9.43 0.48 -3.61
CA GLY A 116 -10.44 -0.43 -4.14
C GLY A 116 -11.16 -1.24 -3.05
N PHE A 117 -10.56 -1.39 -1.88
CA PHE A 117 -11.16 -2.01 -0.69
C PHE A 117 -11.66 -1.00 0.36
N ASP A 118 -11.74 0.29 0.04
CA ASP A 118 -12.12 1.37 0.96
C ASP A 118 -11.28 1.39 2.25
N LYS A 119 -9.99 1.06 2.16
CA LYS A 119 -9.10 1.10 3.30
C LYS A 119 -8.71 2.54 3.64
N LYS A 120 -8.41 2.79 4.90
CA LYS A 120 -7.71 4.00 5.30
C LYS A 120 -6.31 3.99 4.70
N ILE A 121 -5.91 5.10 4.11
CA ILE A 121 -4.64 5.22 3.39
C ILE A 121 -3.87 6.44 3.87
N VAL A 122 -2.58 6.24 4.17
CA VAL A 122 -1.60 7.31 4.32
C VAL A 122 -0.60 7.16 3.20
N ASN A 123 -0.67 8.02 2.19
CA ASN A 123 0.15 7.93 0.99
C ASN A 123 1.09 9.13 0.86
N LEU A 124 2.36 8.86 0.56
CA LEU A 124 3.36 9.87 0.28
C LEU A 124 3.42 10.15 -1.21
N TYR A 125 3.04 11.36 -1.60
CA TYR A 125 3.17 11.88 -2.96
C TYR A 125 4.43 12.74 -3.08
N SER A 126 5.09 12.68 -4.22
CA SER A 126 6.29 13.50 -4.48
C SER A 126 6.19 14.35 -5.72
N THR A 127 5.88 13.75 -6.86
CA THR A 127 5.91 14.42 -8.17
C THR A 127 4.54 14.59 -8.82
N LEU A 128 3.52 13.93 -8.31
CA LEU A 128 2.16 13.98 -8.84
C LEU A 128 1.20 14.50 -7.78
N TYR A 129 0.20 15.24 -8.21
CA TYR A 129 -0.88 15.70 -7.33
C TYR A 129 -1.90 14.57 -7.14
N LYS A 130 -2.39 14.42 -5.92
CA LYS A 130 -3.39 13.39 -5.60
C LYS A 130 -4.69 13.57 -6.39
N GLU A 131 -5.04 14.80 -6.73
CA GLU A 131 -6.24 15.13 -7.49
C GLU A 131 -6.20 14.58 -8.93
N CYS A 132 -4.99 14.32 -9.46
CA CYS A 132 -4.82 13.77 -10.81
C CYS A 132 -4.70 12.25 -10.82
N CYS A 133 -3.96 11.69 -9.87
CA CYS A 133 -3.52 10.29 -9.90
C CYS A 133 -3.73 9.55 -8.56
N GLY A 134 -4.26 10.21 -7.55
CA GLY A 134 -4.59 9.58 -6.28
C GLY A 134 -5.75 8.60 -6.40
N PRO A 135 -5.88 7.67 -5.45
CA PRO A 135 -7.02 6.75 -5.38
C PRO A 135 -8.31 7.46 -4.99
#